data_8e379aafa52f19be3c024c2ff0d66e40
#
_entry.id   8e379aafa52f19be3c024c2ff0d66e40
#
_cell.length_a   1.000
_cell.length_b   1.000
_cell.length_c   1.000
_cell.angle_alpha   90.00
_cell.angle_beta   90.00
_cell.angle_gamma   90.00
#
_symmetry.space_group_name_H-M   'P 1'
#
loop_
_entity.id
_entity.type
_entity.pdbx_description
1 polymer ?
#
loop_
_entity_poly.entity_id
_entity_poly.type
_entity_poly.pdbx_seq_one_letter_code
_entity_poly.pdbx_strand_id
1 'polypeptide(L)'
;PYKPKKYHTPKLMGEKMQLDVKYVPRECNANMWDDNRYYQFTIIDEASRERFIYAYKDHSSFTAVDFLYRAVCYFGYIPRIIQTDNGQEFAYFQETDRIHPFDLACEKLGIIHKTIKPRTPRHNGKVERSHRSDNERFYKHLRFYDYEDLQEQMKRYLCRSNNIGMTPLNYRTPVEMREYLISRGMTDYLEPFDKKTGLIL
;
A
#
# COMPACT_ATOMS: atom_id res chain seq x y z
N PRO A 1 30.46 12.78 -13.44
CA PRO A 1 29.69 11.57 -13.10
C PRO A 1 28.53 11.91 -12.20
N TYR A 2 27.31 11.57 -12.66
CA TYR A 2 26.08 11.76 -11.88
C TYR A 2 26.16 10.96 -10.57
N LYS A 3 26.18 11.64 -9.42
CA LYS A 3 26.04 11.01 -8.11
C LYS A 3 24.56 10.98 -7.77
N PRO A 4 23.88 9.80 -7.75
CA PRO A 4 22.48 9.74 -7.39
C PRO A 4 22.29 10.24 -5.95
N LYS A 5 21.34 11.15 -5.74
CA LYS A 5 20.98 11.62 -4.42
C LYS A 5 20.60 10.43 -3.55
N LYS A 6 21.19 10.33 -2.35
CA LYS A 6 20.90 9.27 -1.40
C LYS A 6 19.42 9.39 -0.98
N TYR A 7 18.65 8.31 -1.17
CA TYR A 7 17.27 8.27 -0.72
C TYR A 7 17.20 8.42 0.79
N HIS A 8 16.44 9.40 1.26
CA HIS A 8 16.19 9.60 2.69
C HIS A 8 14.89 8.91 3.07
N THR A 9 14.97 7.89 3.92
CA THR A 9 13.79 7.24 4.48
C THR A 9 13.12 8.15 5.50
N PRO A 10 11.82 8.47 5.38
CA PRO A 10 11.05 9.16 6.39
C PRO A 10 11.18 8.47 7.76
N LYS A 11 11.24 9.28 8.81
CA LYS A 11 11.34 8.80 10.18
C LYS A 11 10.03 8.91 10.95
N LEU A 12 9.11 9.71 10.44
CA LEU A 12 7.82 9.96 11.07
C LEU A 12 6.77 9.04 10.45
N MET A 13 5.95 8.43 11.30
CA MET A 13 4.81 7.62 10.85
C MET A 13 3.79 8.50 10.14
N GLY A 14 3.28 8.04 9.01
CA GLY A 14 2.31 8.77 8.19
C GLY A 14 2.91 9.88 7.31
N GLU A 15 4.20 10.22 7.47
CA GLU A 15 4.87 11.20 6.61
C GLU A 15 4.81 10.78 5.14
N LYS A 16 5.05 9.50 4.87
CA LYS A 16 5.05 8.99 3.49
C LYS A 16 4.73 7.50 3.44
N MET A 17 3.82 7.16 2.54
CA MET A 17 3.49 5.78 2.17
C MET A 17 3.84 5.49 0.71
N GLN A 18 4.18 4.24 0.42
CA GLN A 18 4.32 3.72 -0.95
C GLN A 18 3.14 2.82 -1.26
N LEU A 19 2.52 3.02 -2.43
CA LEU A 19 1.39 2.23 -2.91
C LEU A 19 1.75 1.65 -4.27
N ASP A 20 1.41 0.38 -4.49
CA ASP A 20 1.69 -0.34 -5.72
C ASP A 20 0.69 -1.47 -5.92
N VAL A 21 0.54 -1.92 -7.17
CA VAL A 21 -0.36 -3.00 -7.56
C VAL A 21 0.42 -4.13 -8.21
N LYS A 22 0.06 -5.35 -7.87
CA LYS A 22 0.64 -6.55 -8.51
C LYS A 22 -0.45 -7.56 -8.87
N TYR A 23 -0.15 -8.40 -9.85
CA TYR A 23 -1.00 -9.55 -10.15
C TYR A 23 -0.92 -10.61 -9.04
N VAL A 24 -2.06 -11.18 -8.68
CA VAL A 24 -2.11 -12.44 -7.94
C VAL A 24 -1.74 -13.57 -8.92
N PRO A 25 -0.77 -14.43 -8.62
CA PRO A 25 -0.37 -15.50 -9.54
C PRO A 25 -1.54 -16.43 -9.85
N ARG A 26 -1.78 -16.69 -11.14
CA ARG A 26 -2.92 -17.51 -11.58
C ARG A 26 -2.86 -18.94 -11.06
N GLU A 27 -1.67 -19.47 -10.89
CA GLU A 27 -1.42 -20.81 -10.34
C GLU A 27 -1.90 -20.98 -8.89
N CYS A 28 -2.17 -19.90 -8.18
CA CYS A 28 -2.75 -19.94 -6.84
C CYS A 28 -4.25 -20.20 -6.84
N ASN A 29 -4.94 -19.93 -7.96
CA ASN A 29 -6.36 -20.23 -8.10
C ASN A 29 -6.56 -21.72 -8.37
N ALA A 30 -7.21 -22.42 -7.44
CA ALA A 30 -7.51 -23.85 -7.56
C ALA A 30 -8.80 -24.12 -8.35
N ASN A 31 -9.61 -23.08 -8.59
CA ASN A 31 -10.81 -23.19 -9.40
C ASN A 31 -10.46 -23.05 -10.89
N MET A 32 -10.39 -24.17 -11.59
CA MET A 32 -10.07 -24.22 -13.03
C MET A 32 -11.11 -23.53 -13.93
N TRP A 33 -12.31 -23.24 -13.41
CA TRP A 33 -13.40 -22.57 -14.13
C TRP A 33 -13.44 -21.07 -13.90
N ASP A 34 -12.59 -20.57 -13.00
CA ASP A 34 -12.50 -19.12 -12.70
C ASP A 34 -11.37 -18.51 -13.54
N ASP A 35 -11.74 -17.88 -14.63
CA ASP A 35 -10.83 -17.14 -15.52
C ASP A 35 -10.52 -15.71 -15.04
N ASN A 36 -11.04 -15.30 -13.89
CA ASN A 36 -10.79 -13.98 -13.36
C ASN A 36 -9.31 -13.76 -13.05
N ARG A 37 -8.85 -12.55 -13.33
CA ARG A 37 -7.57 -12.07 -12.83
C ARG A 37 -7.81 -11.30 -11.54
N TYR A 38 -6.91 -11.52 -10.58
CA TYR A 38 -6.96 -10.81 -9.31
C TYR A 38 -5.71 -9.94 -9.17
N TYR A 39 -5.90 -8.80 -8.52
CA TYR A 39 -4.87 -7.78 -8.35
C TYR A 39 -4.74 -7.47 -6.86
N GLN A 40 -3.52 -7.58 -6.34
CA GLN A 40 -3.21 -7.16 -4.98
C GLN A 40 -2.78 -5.71 -5.00
N PHE A 41 -3.54 -4.85 -4.34
CA PHE A 41 -3.11 -3.52 -3.96
C PHE A 41 -2.35 -3.59 -2.64
N THR A 42 -1.26 -2.86 -2.54
CA THR A 42 -0.41 -2.83 -1.36
C THR A 42 -0.03 -1.40 -1.04
N ILE A 43 -0.26 -0.96 0.19
CA ILE A 43 0.26 0.30 0.71
C ILE A 43 1.10 0.03 1.96
N ILE A 44 2.25 0.69 2.09
CA ILE A 44 3.18 0.51 3.19
C ILE A 44 3.65 1.86 3.74
N ASP A 45 3.55 2.06 5.04
CA ASP A 45 4.17 3.20 5.71
C ASP A 45 5.70 3.05 5.73
N GLU A 46 6.41 4.09 5.31
CA GLU A 46 7.86 4.01 5.15
C GLU A 46 8.62 4.01 6.47
N ALA A 47 8.07 4.55 7.53
CA ALA A 47 8.71 4.60 8.84
C ALA A 47 8.46 3.31 9.65
N SER A 48 7.20 2.95 9.84
CA SER A 48 6.80 1.77 10.63
C SER A 48 6.94 0.45 9.88
N ARG A 49 6.92 0.47 8.54
CA ARG A 49 6.80 -0.71 7.67
C ARG A 49 5.46 -1.43 7.81
N GLU A 50 4.53 -0.93 8.58
CA GLU A 50 3.18 -1.47 8.60
C GLU A 50 2.54 -1.30 7.23
N ARG A 51 1.86 -2.33 6.78
CA ARG A 51 1.25 -2.34 5.47
C ARG A 51 -0.19 -2.81 5.52
N PHE A 52 -0.95 -2.41 4.50
CA PHE A 52 -2.27 -2.91 4.20
C PHE A 52 -2.27 -3.51 2.80
N ILE A 53 -2.91 -4.67 2.62
CA ILE A 53 -3.10 -5.34 1.34
C ILE A 53 -4.55 -5.73 1.16
N TYR A 54 -5.02 -5.68 -0.09
CA TYR A 54 -6.37 -6.10 -0.44
C TYR A 54 -6.41 -6.56 -1.90
N ALA A 55 -7.19 -7.61 -2.20
CA ALA A 55 -7.35 -8.10 -3.56
C ALA A 55 -8.58 -7.49 -4.24
N TYR A 56 -8.48 -7.31 -5.56
CA TYR A 56 -9.57 -6.85 -6.41
C TYR A 56 -9.64 -7.68 -7.70
N LYS A 57 -10.79 -7.66 -8.36
CA LYS A 57 -11.00 -8.29 -9.67
C LYS A 57 -10.57 -7.40 -10.84
N ASP A 58 -10.27 -6.15 -10.59
CA ASP A 58 -9.76 -5.18 -11.56
C ASP A 58 -8.74 -4.25 -10.90
N HIS A 59 -8.09 -3.40 -11.69
CA HIS A 59 -7.16 -2.35 -11.23
C HIS A 59 -7.50 -1.00 -11.86
N SER A 60 -8.79 -0.67 -11.94
CA SER A 60 -9.26 0.63 -12.42
C SER A 60 -8.89 1.76 -11.44
N SER A 61 -9.00 3.00 -11.91
CA SER A 61 -8.83 4.18 -11.05
C SER A 61 -9.85 4.23 -9.91
N PHE A 62 -11.08 3.73 -10.13
CA PHE A 62 -12.10 3.64 -9.08
C PHE A 62 -11.73 2.61 -8.01
N THR A 63 -11.16 1.49 -8.42
CA THR A 63 -10.64 0.47 -7.51
C THR A 63 -9.49 1.02 -6.67
N ALA A 64 -8.61 1.82 -7.27
CA ALA A 64 -7.53 2.49 -6.54
C ALA A 64 -8.08 3.49 -5.50
N VAL A 65 -9.15 4.20 -5.82
CA VAL A 65 -9.85 5.10 -4.87
C VAL A 65 -10.48 4.31 -3.72
N ASP A 66 -11.21 3.21 -4.00
CA ASP A 66 -11.75 2.35 -2.94
C ASP A 66 -10.65 1.81 -2.02
N PHE A 67 -9.54 1.35 -2.62
CA PHE A 67 -8.40 0.88 -1.83
C PHE A 67 -7.81 1.98 -0.93
N LEU A 68 -7.69 3.21 -1.42
CA LEU A 68 -7.21 4.35 -0.65
C LEU A 68 -8.08 4.58 0.61
N TYR A 69 -9.40 4.61 0.46
CA TYR A 69 -10.31 4.78 1.60
C TYR A 69 -10.24 3.61 2.58
N ARG A 70 -10.15 2.38 2.09
CA ARG A 70 -9.94 1.18 2.96
C ARG A 70 -8.62 1.28 3.72
N ALA A 71 -7.56 1.74 3.07
CA ALA A 71 -6.27 1.92 3.71
C ALA A 71 -6.32 2.97 4.83
N VAL A 72 -6.95 4.12 4.58
CA VAL A 72 -7.17 5.16 5.60
C VAL A 72 -7.95 4.59 6.80
N CYS A 73 -9.02 3.83 6.54
CA CYS A 73 -9.79 3.16 7.60
C CYS A 73 -8.95 2.13 8.36
N TYR A 74 -8.11 1.36 7.68
CA TYR A 74 -7.25 0.35 8.30
C TYR A 74 -6.21 0.98 9.24
N PHE A 75 -5.48 1.98 8.75
CA PHE A 75 -4.45 2.67 9.53
C PHE A 75 -5.05 3.55 10.64
N GLY A 76 -6.25 4.09 10.43
CA GLY A 76 -6.91 5.02 11.33
C GLY A 76 -6.31 6.43 11.31
N TYR A 77 -5.56 6.76 10.27
CA TYR A 77 -5.00 8.09 10.01
C TYR A 77 -4.84 8.33 8.50
N ILE A 78 -4.68 9.60 8.12
CA ILE A 78 -4.48 10.03 6.74
C ILE A 78 -2.99 10.38 6.55
N PRO A 79 -2.24 9.67 5.67
CA PRO A 79 -0.84 9.97 5.43
C PRO A 79 -0.68 11.32 4.72
N ARG A 80 0.43 12.00 4.96
CA ARG A 80 0.75 13.26 4.26
C ARG A 80 1.06 13.06 2.79
N ILE A 81 1.83 12.02 2.47
CA ILE A 81 2.29 11.77 1.10
C ILE A 81 2.00 10.31 0.77
N ILE A 82 1.37 10.09 -0.39
CA ILE A 82 1.32 8.77 -1.02
C ILE A 82 2.15 8.82 -2.31
N GLN A 83 3.05 7.86 -2.45
CA GLN A 83 3.86 7.68 -3.65
C GLN A 83 3.43 6.43 -4.39
N THR A 84 3.15 6.58 -5.69
CA THR A 84 2.82 5.48 -6.61
C THR A 84 3.79 5.46 -7.77
N ASP A 85 3.74 4.42 -8.58
CA ASP A 85 4.26 4.47 -9.94
C ASP A 85 3.31 5.26 -10.87
N ASN A 86 3.57 5.21 -12.19
CA ASN A 86 2.73 5.86 -13.20
C ASN A 86 1.71 4.87 -13.81
N GLY A 87 1.23 3.90 -13.04
CA GLY A 87 0.16 3.00 -13.46
C GLY A 87 -1.11 3.77 -13.84
N GLN A 88 -1.88 3.25 -14.80
CA GLN A 88 -3.15 3.90 -15.26
C GLN A 88 -4.19 3.99 -14.15
N GLU A 89 -4.09 3.17 -13.13
CA GLU A 89 -4.90 3.21 -11.93
C GLU A 89 -4.64 4.45 -11.06
N PHE A 90 -3.47 5.09 -11.20
CA PHE A 90 -3.01 6.22 -10.39
C PHE A 90 -2.82 7.51 -11.18
N ALA A 91 -2.55 7.44 -12.48
CA ALA A 91 -2.24 8.60 -13.30
C ALA A 91 -2.65 8.39 -14.76
N TYR A 92 -2.97 9.48 -15.46
CA TYR A 92 -3.17 9.41 -16.90
C TYR A 92 -1.83 9.23 -17.63
N PHE A 93 -1.84 8.39 -18.66
CA PHE A 93 -0.66 8.12 -19.49
C PHE A 93 -0.31 9.30 -20.42
N GLN A 94 -1.30 10.10 -20.79
CA GLN A 94 -1.14 11.27 -21.64
C GLN A 94 -1.43 12.55 -20.85
N GLU A 95 -0.75 13.62 -21.19
CA GLU A 95 -1.08 14.94 -20.64
C GLU A 95 -2.52 15.30 -21.00
N THR A 96 -3.29 15.67 -20.00
CA THR A 96 -4.69 16.04 -20.10
C THR A 96 -5.04 17.07 -19.04
N ASP A 97 -5.96 17.97 -19.36
CA ASP A 97 -6.50 18.93 -18.39
C ASP A 97 -7.46 18.29 -17.35
N ARG A 98 -7.73 16.99 -17.49
CA ARG A 98 -8.59 16.27 -16.55
C ARG A 98 -7.83 15.82 -15.32
N ILE A 99 -8.41 16.05 -14.15
CA ILE A 99 -7.86 15.54 -12.88
C ILE A 99 -8.15 14.03 -12.81
N HIS A 100 -7.13 13.25 -12.50
CA HIS A 100 -7.29 11.81 -12.34
C HIS A 100 -8.13 11.49 -11.09
N PRO A 101 -9.03 10.48 -11.11
CA PRO A 101 -9.89 10.14 -9.96
C PRO A 101 -9.11 9.90 -8.66
N PHE A 102 -7.93 9.27 -8.76
CA PHE A 102 -7.07 9.03 -7.62
C PHE A 102 -6.49 10.34 -7.04
N ASP A 103 -6.05 11.28 -7.91
CA ASP A 103 -5.57 12.60 -7.48
C ASP A 103 -6.68 13.38 -6.80
N LEU A 104 -7.90 13.35 -7.37
CA LEU A 104 -9.07 14.02 -6.75
C LEU A 104 -9.40 13.43 -5.37
N ALA A 105 -9.29 12.12 -5.20
CA ALA A 105 -9.50 11.48 -3.90
C ALA A 105 -8.39 11.86 -2.90
N CYS A 106 -7.14 11.91 -3.34
CA CYS A 106 -6.02 12.38 -2.53
C CYS A 106 -6.22 13.85 -2.10
N GLU A 107 -6.61 14.73 -3.02
CA GLU A 107 -6.88 16.14 -2.73
C GLU A 107 -7.97 16.30 -1.67
N LYS A 108 -9.09 15.58 -1.82
CA LYS A 108 -10.19 15.61 -0.83
C LYS A 108 -9.77 15.14 0.57
N LEU A 109 -8.79 14.26 0.66
CA LEU A 109 -8.22 13.77 1.91
C LEU A 109 -7.05 14.63 2.41
N GLY A 110 -6.62 15.66 1.66
CA GLY A 110 -5.46 16.48 1.98
C GLY A 110 -4.12 15.73 1.81
N ILE A 111 -4.11 14.67 1.02
CA ILE A 111 -2.92 13.85 0.73
C ILE A 111 -2.17 14.42 -0.47
N ILE A 112 -0.86 14.56 -0.35
CA ILE A 112 0.00 14.90 -1.49
C ILE A 112 0.32 13.61 -2.25
N HIS A 113 -0.29 13.45 -3.43
CA HIS A 113 0.06 12.36 -4.32
C HIS A 113 1.34 12.68 -5.11
N LYS A 114 2.27 11.72 -5.17
CA LYS A 114 3.54 11.83 -5.92
C LYS A 114 3.74 10.59 -6.77
N THR A 115 3.90 10.78 -8.07
CA THR A 115 4.31 9.70 -8.96
C THR A 115 5.84 9.59 -9.04
N ILE A 116 6.35 8.39 -9.24
CA ILE A 116 7.79 8.15 -9.43
C ILE A 116 8.18 8.60 -10.85
N LYS A 117 9.30 9.33 -10.95
CA LYS A 117 9.85 9.64 -12.26
C LYS A 117 10.24 8.34 -12.99
N PRO A 118 9.94 8.23 -14.29
CA PRO A 118 10.36 7.08 -15.09
C PRO A 118 11.85 6.78 -14.88
N ARG A 119 12.23 5.50 -14.84
CA ARG A 119 13.61 5.02 -14.64
C ARG A 119 14.25 5.33 -13.28
N THR A 120 13.47 5.57 -12.23
CA THR A 120 13.97 5.72 -10.84
C THR A 120 13.40 4.64 -9.90
N PRO A 121 13.69 3.34 -10.12
CA PRO A 121 13.06 2.23 -9.38
C PRO A 121 13.35 2.26 -7.86
N ARG A 122 14.41 2.96 -7.43
CA ARG A 122 14.78 3.04 -6.01
C ARG A 122 13.71 3.71 -5.13
N HIS A 123 12.77 4.44 -5.72
CA HIS A 123 11.79 5.21 -4.97
C HIS A 123 10.61 4.36 -4.48
N ASN A 124 10.32 3.20 -5.10
CA ASN A 124 9.26 2.26 -4.67
C ASN A 124 9.81 0.97 -4.01
N GLY A 125 11.09 0.98 -3.66
CA GLY A 125 11.82 -0.21 -3.21
C GLY A 125 11.27 -0.90 -1.95
N LYS A 126 10.46 -0.21 -1.14
CA LYS A 126 9.87 -0.82 0.06
C LYS A 126 8.66 -1.67 -0.28
N VAL A 127 7.75 -1.16 -1.12
CA VAL A 127 6.59 -1.91 -1.57
C VAL A 127 7.03 -3.05 -2.51
N GLU A 128 7.99 -2.82 -3.42
CA GLU A 128 8.57 -3.87 -4.26
C GLU A 128 9.19 -5.01 -3.44
N ARG A 129 9.92 -4.65 -2.37
CA ARG A 129 10.49 -5.65 -1.45
C ARG A 129 9.40 -6.42 -0.70
N SER A 130 8.30 -5.76 -0.34
CA SER A 130 7.17 -6.45 0.28
C SER A 130 6.52 -7.44 -0.70
N HIS A 131 6.39 -7.08 -1.97
CA HIS A 131 5.89 -7.98 -3.02
C HIS A 131 6.77 -9.21 -3.22
N ARG A 132 8.10 -9.06 -3.12
CA ARG A 132 9.02 -10.22 -3.15
C ARG A 132 8.77 -11.15 -1.96
N SER A 133 8.63 -10.59 -0.76
CA SER A 133 8.29 -11.38 0.43
C SER A 133 6.93 -12.07 0.30
N ASP A 134 5.96 -11.43 -0.36
CA ASP A 134 4.65 -12.03 -0.63
C ASP A 134 4.78 -13.23 -1.56
N ASN A 135 5.61 -13.14 -2.61
CA ASN A 135 5.85 -14.26 -3.51
C ASN A 135 6.46 -15.47 -2.78
N GLU A 136 7.45 -15.22 -1.92
CA GLU A 136 8.20 -16.27 -1.22
C GLU A 136 7.41 -16.91 -0.07
N ARG A 137 6.63 -16.11 0.68
CA ARG A 137 6.04 -16.51 1.96
C ARG A 137 4.54 -16.76 1.91
N PHE A 138 3.86 -16.25 0.90
CA PHE A 138 2.43 -16.35 0.76
C PHE A 138 2.04 -17.04 -0.55
N TYR A 139 2.32 -16.45 -1.70
CA TYR A 139 1.86 -16.95 -2.99
C TYR A 139 2.44 -18.33 -3.33
N LYS A 140 3.67 -18.62 -2.96
CA LYS A 140 4.28 -19.94 -3.17
C LYS A 140 3.46 -21.07 -2.55
N HIS A 141 2.69 -20.79 -1.51
CA HIS A 141 1.94 -21.77 -0.74
C HIS A 141 0.42 -21.58 -0.84
N LEU A 142 -0.01 -20.46 -1.44
CA LEU A 142 -1.42 -20.09 -1.55
C LEU A 142 -2.15 -21.05 -2.50
N ARG A 143 -3.34 -21.49 -2.05
CA ARG A 143 -4.38 -22.07 -2.90
C ARG A 143 -5.71 -21.51 -2.43
N PHE A 144 -6.46 -20.90 -3.35
CA PHE A 144 -7.78 -20.36 -3.07
C PHE A 144 -8.78 -20.86 -4.13
N TYR A 145 -10.06 -20.90 -3.80
CA TYR A 145 -11.12 -21.45 -4.65
C TYR A 145 -12.07 -20.38 -5.19
N ASP A 146 -12.19 -19.25 -4.50
CA ASP A 146 -12.99 -18.11 -4.88
C ASP A 146 -12.40 -16.80 -4.33
N TYR A 147 -13.06 -15.70 -4.63
CA TYR A 147 -12.60 -14.37 -4.23
C TYR A 147 -12.64 -14.17 -2.70
N GLU A 148 -13.66 -14.70 -2.06
CA GLU A 148 -13.86 -14.60 -0.60
C GLU A 148 -12.77 -15.37 0.14
N ASP A 149 -12.42 -16.56 -0.31
CA ASP A 149 -11.33 -17.36 0.23
C ASP A 149 -9.98 -16.65 0.05
N LEU A 150 -9.72 -16.05 -1.13
CA LEU A 150 -8.52 -15.25 -1.37
C LEU A 150 -8.42 -14.10 -0.35
N GLN A 151 -9.50 -13.36 -0.14
CA GLN A 151 -9.54 -12.24 0.80
C GLN A 151 -9.27 -12.67 2.25
N GLU A 152 -9.88 -13.76 2.69
CA GLU A 152 -9.70 -14.27 4.06
C GLU A 152 -8.25 -14.76 4.29
N GLN A 153 -7.66 -15.44 3.32
CA GLN A 153 -6.26 -15.88 3.38
C GLN A 153 -5.30 -14.68 3.37
N MET A 154 -5.57 -13.66 2.56
CA MET A 154 -4.78 -12.42 2.54
C MET A 154 -4.88 -11.66 3.86
N LYS A 155 -6.05 -11.59 4.47
CA LYS A 155 -6.26 -10.95 5.78
C LYS A 155 -5.43 -11.64 6.88
N ARG A 156 -5.43 -12.98 6.92
CA ARG A 156 -4.60 -13.77 7.86
C ARG A 156 -3.12 -13.54 7.61
N TYR A 157 -2.71 -13.53 6.34
CA TYR A 157 -1.32 -13.27 5.96
C TYR A 157 -0.89 -11.85 6.33
N LEU A 158 -1.73 -10.84 6.10
CA LEU A 158 -1.48 -9.45 6.48
C LEU A 158 -1.21 -9.33 7.98
N CYS A 159 -2.11 -9.90 8.81
CA CYS A 159 -1.94 -9.92 10.26
C CYS A 159 -0.60 -10.56 10.65
N ARG A 160 -0.28 -11.74 10.12
CA ARG A 160 0.99 -12.42 10.37
C ARG A 160 2.18 -11.56 9.93
N SER A 161 2.16 -10.98 8.73
CA SER A 161 3.29 -10.25 8.15
C SER A 161 3.62 -8.97 8.92
N ASN A 162 2.60 -8.28 9.46
CA ASN A 162 2.79 -7.08 10.27
C ASN A 162 3.26 -7.39 11.71
N ASN A 163 3.28 -8.69 12.08
CA ASN A 163 3.78 -9.18 13.37
C ASN A 163 5.08 -10.01 13.25
N ILE A 164 5.81 -9.87 12.14
CA ILE A 164 7.15 -10.47 11.98
C ILE A 164 8.21 -9.40 12.16
N GLY A 165 9.17 -9.67 13.06
CA GLY A 165 10.31 -8.77 13.30
C GLY A 165 11.17 -8.54 12.06
N MET A 166 11.60 -7.30 11.85
CA MET A 166 12.38 -6.90 10.67
C MET A 166 13.72 -6.31 11.08
N THR A 167 14.81 -6.74 10.46
CA THR A 167 16.16 -6.20 10.68
C THR A 167 16.21 -4.66 10.54
N PRO A 168 15.59 -4.03 9.51
CA PRO A 168 15.59 -2.57 9.39
C PRO A 168 14.87 -1.83 10.52
N LEU A 169 14.07 -2.53 11.32
CA LEU A 169 13.36 -2.00 12.49
C LEU A 169 14.01 -2.41 13.81
N ASN A 170 15.28 -2.80 13.79
CA ASN A 170 15.99 -3.36 14.94
C ASN A 170 15.23 -4.55 15.55
N TYR A 171 14.76 -5.44 14.67
CA TYR A 171 14.00 -6.66 14.98
C TYR A 171 12.61 -6.42 15.60
N ARG A 172 12.13 -5.17 15.66
CA ARG A 172 10.72 -4.93 15.97
C ARG A 172 9.84 -5.36 14.82
N THR A 173 8.61 -5.72 15.14
CA THR A 173 7.56 -5.91 14.14
C THR A 173 7.05 -4.55 13.64
N PRO A 174 6.42 -4.47 12.46
CA PRO A 174 5.75 -3.25 12.00
C PRO A 174 4.76 -2.67 13.02
N VAL A 175 3.98 -3.53 13.69
CA VAL A 175 3.01 -3.12 14.71
C VAL A 175 3.72 -2.51 15.93
N GLU A 176 4.74 -3.18 16.47
CA GLU A 176 5.55 -2.65 17.60
C GLU A 176 6.26 -1.35 17.22
N MET A 177 6.71 -1.24 15.96
CA MET A 177 7.35 0.00 15.49
C MET A 177 6.34 1.14 15.40
N ARG A 178 5.12 0.90 14.93
CA ARG A 178 4.04 1.88 14.97
C ARG A 178 3.79 2.39 16.39
N GLU A 179 3.61 1.48 17.34
CA GLU A 179 3.38 1.82 18.76
C GLU A 179 4.55 2.62 19.34
N TYR A 180 5.77 2.23 19.03
CA TYR A 180 6.97 2.96 19.43
C TYR A 180 6.99 4.38 18.88
N LEU A 181 6.70 4.58 17.58
CA LEU A 181 6.68 5.91 16.97
C LEU A 181 5.58 6.80 17.58
N ILE A 182 4.39 6.24 17.82
CA ILE A 182 3.29 6.96 18.48
C ILE A 182 3.69 7.38 19.89
N SER A 183 4.27 6.47 20.69
CA SER A 183 4.67 6.77 22.07
C SER A 183 5.76 7.84 22.17
N ARG A 184 6.52 8.08 21.08
CA ARG A 184 7.56 9.10 20.99
C ARG A 184 7.08 10.40 20.33
N GLY A 185 5.81 10.50 19.92
CA GLY A 185 5.32 11.64 19.16
C GLY A 185 5.97 11.77 17.77
N MET A 186 6.55 10.68 17.26
CA MET A 186 7.20 10.65 15.93
C MET A 186 6.18 10.36 14.84
N THR A 187 5.23 11.24 14.67
CA THR A 187 4.12 11.12 13.72
C THR A 187 3.99 12.38 12.87
N ASP A 188 3.64 12.21 11.62
CA ASP A 188 3.35 13.31 10.68
C ASP A 188 2.22 12.88 9.74
N TYR A 189 1.01 12.78 10.29
CA TYR A 189 -0.19 12.48 9.55
C TYR A 189 -1.25 13.57 9.80
N LEU A 190 -2.23 13.62 8.91
CA LEU A 190 -3.38 14.50 9.06
C LEU A 190 -4.34 13.89 10.09
N GLU A 191 -5.21 14.75 10.65
CA GLU A 191 -6.21 14.44 11.68
C GLU A 191 -6.80 13.04 11.53
N PRO A 192 -7.00 12.33 12.64
CA PRO A 192 -7.53 10.98 12.59
C PRO A 192 -8.95 10.97 12.01
N PHE A 193 -9.16 10.03 11.11
CA PHE A 193 -10.47 9.75 10.55
C PHE A 193 -11.41 9.23 11.65
N ASP A 194 -12.53 9.87 11.85
CA ASP A 194 -13.53 9.35 12.80
C ASP A 194 -14.17 8.07 12.25
N LYS A 195 -13.81 6.94 12.84
CA LYS A 195 -14.30 5.61 12.46
C LYS A 195 -15.82 5.43 12.64
N LYS A 196 -16.48 6.28 13.46
CA LYS A 196 -17.91 6.17 13.74
C LYS A 196 -18.76 6.91 12.73
N THR A 197 -18.29 8.08 12.28
CA THR A 197 -19.06 8.93 11.36
C THR A 197 -18.64 8.76 9.91
N GLY A 198 -17.46 8.16 9.65
CA GLY A 198 -16.90 8.07 8.31
C GLY A 198 -16.51 9.43 7.73
N LEU A 199 -16.55 10.48 8.54
CA LEU A 199 -16.18 11.84 8.17
C LEU A 199 -14.78 12.16 8.67
N ILE A 200 -14.06 12.95 7.90
CA ILE A 200 -12.83 13.60 8.33
C ILE A 200 -13.23 14.71 9.28
N LEU A 201 -12.71 14.68 10.51
CA LEU A 201 -12.91 15.73 11.49
C LEU A 201 -12.18 17.01 11.08
#